data_231906a16ff9e3560a650c555e7eda0c
#
_entry.id   231906a16ff9e3560a650c555e7eda0c
#
_cell.length_a   1.000
_cell.length_b   1.000
_cell.length_c   1.000
_cell.angle_alpha   90.00
_cell.angle_beta   90.00
_cell.angle_gamma   90.00
#
_symmetry.space_group_name_H-M   'P 1'
#
loop_
_entity.id
_entity.type
_entity.pdbx_description
1 polymer ?
#
loop_
_entity_poly.entity_id
_entity_poly.type
_entity_poly.pdbx_seq_one_letter_code
_entity_poly.pdbx_strand_id
1 'polypeptide(L)'
;MMEQLQQTSTIFGGNMPYIEEQYEHYLADPASVDQKWRDYFDAMRAGSADVAHQPVIDAFAAMARSRKAAVASIDATLMDKQLGVMKLIHAYRFVGGRIADIDPLKRQDVPFIKELDHKHYGLADSDMETEFSTGILGINGQNRAKLKDIIATLRGIYCSTVAVEYMYMANEDEREWLRNRIETSRLKPTYTAEQKRHILERLTAAEGLERYLHTKYMGQKRFSGEGGDTIIPVLDHLLQRAGASGVQETVIGMAHRGRLGVLVNTFGKLPKDLFAEFEGKYDTALSAGDVKYHKGFSSDITTPGGPMHITLAFNPSHLEIVNPVVVGSVRARQHRRGDKAGKEVLGILLHGDAAVAGQGVNQETLGLSQTRHYGTGGTIHVVINNQIGFTTSDP
;
A
#
# COMPACT_ATOMS: atom_id res chain seq x y z
N MET A 1 -52.84 -4.14 -37.70
CA MET A 1 -52.11 -5.15 -36.93
C MET A 1 -52.66 -6.56 -37.08
N MET A 2 -53.94 -6.84 -36.90
CA MET A 2 -54.53 -8.20 -37.12
C MET A 2 -54.49 -8.65 -38.57
N GLU A 3 -54.77 -7.77 -39.54
CA GLU A 3 -54.63 -8.07 -40.98
C GLU A 3 -53.20 -8.34 -41.42
N GLN A 4 -52.22 -7.61 -40.88
CA GLN A 4 -50.80 -7.87 -41.12
C GLN A 4 -50.34 -9.20 -40.52
N LEU A 5 -50.86 -9.57 -39.33
CA LEU A 5 -50.59 -10.87 -38.72
C LEU A 5 -51.24 -12.05 -39.46
N GLN A 6 -52.41 -11.85 -40.13
CA GLN A 6 -53.02 -12.88 -40.96
C GLN A 6 -52.29 -13.08 -42.28
N GLN A 7 -51.65 -12.05 -42.84
CA GLN A 7 -50.80 -12.17 -44.02
C GLN A 7 -49.46 -12.87 -43.76
N THR A 8 -48.95 -12.84 -42.52
CA THR A 8 -47.72 -13.50 -42.12
C THR A 8 -47.91 -14.90 -41.52
N SER A 9 -49.16 -15.40 -41.43
CA SER A 9 -49.50 -16.70 -40.84
C SER A 9 -49.04 -17.92 -41.66
N THR A 10 -48.59 -17.75 -42.90
CA THR A 10 -47.97 -18.77 -43.72
C THR A 10 -46.47 -18.99 -43.41
N ILE A 11 -45.88 -18.11 -42.65
CA ILE A 11 -44.46 -18.21 -42.24
C ILE A 11 -44.39 -18.83 -40.84
N PHE A 12 -44.36 -20.14 -40.77
CA PHE A 12 -44.14 -20.87 -39.52
C PHE A 12 -42.64 -21.04 -39.26
N GLY A 13 -42.20 -20.86 -38.01
CA GLY A 13 -40.81 -20.92 -37.61
C GLY A 13 -40.04 -22.19 -38.03
N GLY A 14 -40.74 -23.31 -38.29
CA GLY A 14 -40.14 -24.52 -38.83
C GLY A 14 -39.78 -24.46 -40.32
N ASN A 15 -40.36 -23.54 -41.08
CA ASN A 15 -40.12 -23.36 -42.51
C ASN A 15 -39.26 -22.15 -42.86
N MET A 16 -38.85 -21.36 -41.85
CA MET A 16 -38.07 -20.14 -42.06
C MET A 16 -36.76 -20.40 -42.83
N PRO A 17 -35.95 -21.43 -42.55
CA PRO A 17 -34.73 -21.68 -43.30
C PRO A 17 -34.97 -21.94 -44.79
N TYR A 18 -36.06 -22.63 -45.14
CA TYR A 18 -36.42 -22.87 -46.53
C TYR A 18 -36.90 -21.60 -47.25
N ILE A 19 -37.67 -20.78 -46.57
CA ILE A 19 -38.14 -19.51 -47.11
C ILE A 19 -36.98 -18.52 -47.30
N GLU A 20 -36.06 -18.50 -46.35
CA GLU A 20 -34.85 -17.71 -46.40
C GLU A 20 -33.95 -18.14 -47.58
N GLU A 21 -33.81 -19.42 -47.83
CA GLU A 21 -33.08 -19.97 -48.97
C GLU A 21 -33.74 -19.56 -50.30
N GLN A 22 -35.07 -19.66 -50.42
CA GLN A 22 -35.79 -19.21 -51.58
C GLN A 22 -35.68 -17.68 -51.78
N TYR A 23 -35.65 -16.90 -50.73
CA TYR A 23 -35.46 -15.46 -50.79
C TYR A 23 -34.05 -15.08 -51.26
N GLU A 24 -33.04 -15.75 -50.79
CA GLU A 24 -31.65 -15.58 -51.24
C GLU A 24 -31.52 -15.90 -52.74
N HIS A 25 -32.14 -17.00 -53.21
CA HIS A 25 -32.19 -17.32 -54.63
C HIS A 25 -32.90 -16.25 -55.46
N TYR A 26 -34.02 -15.73 -54.96
CA TYR A 26 -34.73 -14.63 -55.58
C TYR A 26 -33.91 -13.33 -55.62
N LEU A 27 -33.19 -13.02 -54.59
CA LEU A 27 -32.32 -11.83 -54.56
C LEU A 27 -31.15 -11.93 -55.54
N ALA A 28 -30.62 -13.15 -55.76
CA ALA A 28 -29.53 -13.42 -56.71
C ALA A 28 -30.04 -13.40 -58.16
N ASP A 29 -31.16 -14.05 -58.44
CA ASP A 29 -31.86 -14.06 -59.75
C ASP A 29 -33.35 -14.31 -59.53
N PRO A 30 -34.23 -13.31 -59.73
CA PRO A 30 -35.68 -13.47 -59.58
C PRO A 30 -36.28 -14.60 -60.42
N ALA A 31 -35.62 -14.98 -61.53
CA ALA A 31 -36.05 -16.10 -62.36
C ALA A 31 -35.74 -17.48 -61.80
N SER A 32 -34.88 -17.62 -60.81
CA SER A 32 -34.48 -18.87 -60.19
C SER A 32 -35.55 -19.49 -59.27
N VAL A 33 -36.58 -18.74 -58.88
CA VAL A 33 -37.66 -19.21 -58.01
C VAL A 33 -39.01 -19.29 -58.78
N ASP A 34 -39.98 -20.12 -58.31
CA ASP A 34 -41.26 -20.26 -58.87
C ASP A 34 -42.06 -18.95 -58.88
N GLN A 35 -43.00 -18.75 -59.86
CA GLN A 35 -43.75 -17.56 -59.95
C GLN A 35 -44.49 -17.16 -58.66
N LYS A 36 -44.97 -18.14 -57.91
CA LYS A 36 -45.64 -17.94 -56.64
C LYS A 36 -44.73 -17.30 -55.57
N TRP A 37 -43.46 -17.67 -55.56
CA TRP A 37 -42.47 -17.07 -54.68
C TRP A 37 -42.07 -15.68 -55.19
N ARG A 38 -41.99 -15.45 -56.47
CA ARG A 38 -41.70 -14.13 -57.05
C ARG A 38 -42.76 -13.11 -56.62
N ASP A 39 -44.05 -13.46 -56.85
CA ASP A 39 -45.16 -12.59 -56.49
C ASP A 39 -45.18 -12.29 -54.98
N TYR A 40 -44.85 -13.25 -54.18
CA TYR A 40 -44.77 -13.09 -52.72
C TYR A 40 -43.61 -12.17 -52.27
N PHE A 41 -42.41 -12.36 -52.81
CA PHE A 41 -41.25 -11.56 -52.47
C PHE A 41 -41.33 -10.14 -53.09
N ASP A 42 -41.88 -9.99 -54.25
CA ASP A 42 -42.16 -8.69 -54.86
C ASP A 42 -43.14 -7.87 -53.99
N ALA A 43 -44.14 -8.52 -53.43
CA ALA A 43 -45.10 -7.88 -52.53
C ALA A 43 -44.46 -7.45 -51.19
N MET A 44 -43.50 -8.25 -50.69
CA MET A 44 -42.75 -7.91 -49.49
C MET A 44 -41.76 -6.77 -49.71
N ARG A 45 -41.16 -6.66 -50.91
CA ARG A 45 -40.13 -5.66 -51.23
C ARG A 45 -40.69 -4.24 -51.50
N ALA A 46 -41.95 -4.01 -51.44
CA ALA A 46 -42.61 -2.73 -51.83
C ALA A 46 -41.78 -1.50 -51.33
N GLY A 47 -40.68 -1.17 -52.05
CA GLY A 47 -39.87 0.04 -51.90
C GLY A 47 -38.57 -0.01 -51.15
N SER A 48 -38.07 -1.19 -50.67
CA SER A 48 -36.75 -1.29 -50.05
C SER A 48 -35.77 -2.09 -50.93
N ALA A 49 -34.55 -1.57 -51.13
CA ALA A 49 -33.45 -2.31 -51.74
C ALA A 49 -32.86 -3.25 -50.67
N ASP A 50 -33.19 -4.53 -50.78
CA ASP A 50 -32.61 -5.55 -49.91
C ASP A 50 -31.42 -6.22 -50.61
N VAL A 51 -30.45 -6.69 -49.84
CA VAL A 51 -29.19 -7.23 -50.36
C VAL A 51 -29.06 -8.70 -49.94
N ALA A 52 -28.62 -9.56 -50.87
CA ALA A 52 -28.38 -10.97 -50.57
C ALA A 52 -27.46 -11.14 -49.37
N HIS A 53 -27.85 -11.96 -48.39
CA HIS A 53 -27.09 -12.20 -47.15
C HIS A 53 -25.92 -13.15 -47.35
N GLN A 54 -25.97 -14.03 -48.39
CA GLN A 54 -24.92 -15.03 -48.61
C GLN A 54 -23.52 -14.44 -48.78
N PRO A 55 -23.28 -13.32 -49.48
CA PRO A 55 -21.95 -12.68 -49.54
C PRO A 55 -21.45 -12.20 -48.18
N VAL A 56 -22.39 -11.74 -47.32
CA VAL A 56 -22.06 -11.29 -45.96
C VAL A 56 -21.71 -12.49 -45.08
N ILE A 57 -22.48 -13.57 -45.15
CA ILE A 57 -22.22 -14.83 -44.46
C ILE A 57 -20.85 -15.41 -44.87
N ASP A 58 -20.55 -15.42 -46.17
CA ASP A 58 -19.29 -15.88 -46.72
C ASP A 58 -18.10 -15.00 -46.27
N ALA A 59 -18.30 -13.68 -46.20
CA ALA A 59 -17.30 -12.77 -45.66
C ALA A 59 -17.02 -13.02 -44.16
N PHE A 60 -18.06 -13.24 -43.35
CA PHE A 60 -17.90 -13.63 -41.95
C PHE A 60 -17.26 -15.03 -41.81
N ALA A 61 -17.60 -15.99 -42.61
CA ALA A 61 -16.99 -17.31 -42.64
C ALA A 61 -15.49 -17.26 -43.05
N ALA A 62 -15.15 -16.39 -44.01
CA ALA A 62 -13.75 -16.15 -44.39
C ALA A 62 -12.98 -15.45 -43.27
N MET A 63 -13.57 -14.43 -42.61
CA MET A 63 -13.00 -13.80 -41.45
C MET A 63 -12.82 -14.77 -40.29
N ALA A 64 -13.77 -15.63 -40.01
CA ALA A 64 -13.67 -16.64 -38.97
C ALA A 64 -12.56 -17.67 -39.26
N ARG A 65 -12.38 -18.04 -40.52
CA ARG A 65 -11.26 -18.90 -40.94
C ARG A 65 -9.91 -18.22 -40.84
N SER A 66 -9.81 -16.96 -41.25
CA SER A 66 -8.57 -16.17 -41.10
C SER A 66 -8.23 -15.91 -39.65
N ARG A 67 -9.22 -15.66 -38.79
CA ARG A 67 -9.03 -15.47 -37.36
C ARG A 67 -8.62 -16.76 -36.62
N LYS A 68 -9.15 -17.92 -37.03
CA LYS A 68 -8.68 -19.22 -36.52
C LYS A 68 -7.22 -19.48 -36.89
N ALA A 69 -6.78 -19.13 -38.09
CA ALA A 69 -5.39 -19.26 -38.51
C ALA A 69 -4.46 -18.27 -37.75
N ALA A 70 -4.94 -17.05 -37.44
CA ALA A 70 -4.16 -16.08 -36.65
C ALA A 70 -4.14 -16.40 -35.14
N VAL A 71 -5.19 -17.03 -34.60
CA VAL A 71 -5.28 -17.44 -33.19
C VAL A 71 -4.56 -18.79 -32.94
N ALA A 72 -4.40 -19.63 -33.96
CA ALA A 72 -3.74 -20.94 -33.84
C ALA A 72 -2.21 -20.85 -33.67
N SER A 73 -1.60 -19.65 -33.64
CA SER A 73 -0.16 -19.47 -33.46
C SER A 73 0.23 -18.62 -32.26
N ILE A 74 -0.68 -18.37 -31.31
CA ILE A 74 -0.25 -17.98 -29.98
C ILE A 74 0.33 -19.24 -29.35
N ASP A 75 1.65 -19.28 -29.28
CA ASP A 75 2.37 -20.37 -28.64
C ASP A 75 1.82 -20.55 -27.21
N ALA A 76 1.10 -21.65 -26.96
CA ALA A 76 0.53 -21.96 -25.66
C ALA A 76 1.60 -21.92 -24.57
N THR A 77 2.83 -22.29 -24.92
CA THR A 77 4.01 -22.22 -24.05
C THR A 77 4.33 -20.78 -23.66
N LEU A 78 4.23 -19.83 -24.58
CA LEU A 78 4.47 -18.40 -24.28
C LEU A 78 3.38 -17.85 -23.36
N MET A 79 2.14 -18.30 -23.53
CA MET A 79 1.03 -17.90 -22.68
C MET A 79 1.17 -18.43 -21.26
N ASP A 80 1.60 -19.68 -21.10
CA ASP A 80 1.90 -20.29 -19.80
C ASP A 80 3.07 -19.55 -19.12
N LYS A 81 4.12 -19.21 -19.87
CA LYS A 81 5.24 -18.43 -19.35
C LYS A 81 4.81 -17.01 -18.95
N GLN A 82 3.95 -16.36 -19.72
CA GLN A 82 3.38 -15.05 -19.36
C GLN A 82 2.60 -15.13 -18.03
N LEU A 83 1.80 -16.16 -17.85
CA LEU A 83 1.11 -16.43 -16.60
C LEU A 83 2.10 -16.66 -15.45
N GLY A 84 3.18 -17.39 -15.71
CA GLY A 84 4.29 -17.59 -14.78
C GLY A 84 4.91 -16.29 -14.31
N VAL A 85 5.16 -15.35 -15.25
CA VAL A 85 5.68 -14.01 -14.93
C VAL A 85 4.72 -13.22 -14.05
N MET A 86 3.40 -13.27 -14.33
CA MET A 86 2.41 -12.58 -13.50
C MET A 86 2.35 -13.15 -12.08
N LYS A 87 2.45 -14.47 -11.93
CA LYS A 87 2.54 -15.13 -10.62
C LYS A 87 3.82 -14.74 -9.88
N LEU A 88 4.95 -14.67 -10.56
CA LEU A 88 6.22 -14.22 -9.98
C LEU A 88 6.15 -12.76 -9.48
N ILE A 89 5.59 -11.85 -10.28
CA ILE A 89 5.35 -10.46 -9.85
C ILE A 89 4.49 -10.42 -8.59
N HIS A 90 3.42 -11.21 -8.56
CA HIS A 90 2.54 -11.31 -7.39
C HIS A 90 3.28 -11.84 -6.16
N ALA A 91 4.12 -12.86 -6.32
CA ALA A 91 4.92 -13.43 -5.24
C ALA A 91 5.87 -12.40 -4.62
N TYR A 92 6.59 -11.62 -5.45
CA TYR A 92 7.43 -10.54 -4.94
C TYR A 92 6.66 -9.51 -4.13
N ARG A 93 5.44 -9.14 -4.55
CA ARG A 93 4.55 -8.23 -3.80
C ARG A 93 4.13 -8.79 -2.45
N PHE A 94 3.96 -10.13 -2.37
CA PHE A 94 3.42 -10.79 -1.18
C PHE A 94 4.51 -11.22 -0.19
N VAL A 95 5.59 -11.81 -0.67
CA VAL A 95 6.63 -12.40 0.19
C VAL A 95 8.04 -11.83 -0.02
N GLY A 96 8.21 -10.88 -0.95
CA GLY A 96 9.54 -10.31 -1.26
C GLY A 96 10.24 -9.70 -0.05
N GLY A 97 9.48 -9.09 0.86
CA GLY A 97 10.01 -8.50 2.10
C GLY A 97 10.73 -9.50 3.00
N ARG A 98 10.40 -10.80 2.91
CA ARG A 98 11.03 -11.85 3.73
C ARG A 98 12.51 -12.11 3.42
N ILE A 99 12.99 -11.69 2.25
CA ILE A 99 14.40 -11.77 1.87
C ILE A 99 15.05 -10.38 1.76
N ALA A 100 14.37 -9.34 2.24
CA ALA A 100 14.92 -8.00 2.24
C ALA A 100 16.06 -7.87 3.26
N ASP A 101 17.03 -7.01 2.92
CA ASP A 101 18.18 -6.71 3.78
C ASP A 101 17.80 -5.64 4.81
N ILE A 102 16.93 -6.00 5.74
CA ILE A 102 16.39 -5.12 6.80
C ILE A 102 16.98 -5.38 8.18
N ASP A 103 17.87 -6.37 8.31
CA ASP A 103 18.59 -6.65 9.57
C ASP A 103 20.04 -6.14 9.48
N PRO A 104 20.36 -4.97 10.07
CA PRO A 104 21.71 -4.44 10.05
C PRO A 104 22.69 -5.27 10.87
N LEU A 105 22.22 -6.10 11.79
CA LEU A 105 23.03 -6.95 12.65
C LEU A 105 23.36 -8.30 12.00
N LYS A 106 22.67 -8.66 10.91
CA LYS A 106 22.86 -9.92 10.19
C LYS A 106 22.78 -11.16 11.08
N ARG A 107 21.83 -11.18 12.02
CA ARG A 107 21.69 -12.24 13.02
C ARG A 107 21.08 -13.53 12.48
N GLN A 108 20.35 -13.44 11.37
CA GLN A 108 19.69 -14.58 10.75
C GLN A 108 20.08 -14.69 9.28
N ASP A 109 20.22 -15.93 8.83
CA ASP A 109 20.42 -16.20 7.41
C ASP A 109 19.15 -15.85 6.60
N VAL A 110 19.35 -15.32 5.39
CA VAL A 110 18.25 -15.01 4.50
C VAL A 110 17.65 -16.33 3.99
N PRO A 111 16.36 -16.61 4.24
CA PRO A 111 15.75 -17.87 3.85
C PRO A 111 15.62 -17.99 2.34
N PHE A 112 15.77 -19.20 1.81
CA PHE A 112 15.37 -19.49 0.44
C PHE A 112 13.84 -19.59 0.35
N ILE A 113 13.24 -18.75 -0.49
CA ILE A 113 11.79 -18.74 -0.74
C ILE A 113 11.56 -19.16 -2.18
N LYS A 114 11.03 -20.37 -2.37
CA LYS A 114 10.82 -20.98 -3.69
C LYS A 114 9.91 -20.14 -4.61
N GLU A 115 8.93 -19.42 -4.03
CA GLU A 115 8.01 -18.54 -4.73
C GLU A 115 8.69 -17.30 -5.36
N LEU A 116 9.90 -16.99 -4.95
CA LEU A 116 10.72 -15.92 -5.55
C LEU A 116 11.68 -16.41 -6.62
N ASP A 117 11.76 -17.72 -6.83
CA ASP A 117 12.52 -18.32 -7.92
C ASP A 117 11.63 -18.41 -9.18
N HIS A 118 12.08 -17.82 -10.27
CA HIS A 118 11.37 -17.90 -11.57
C HIS A 118 11.15 -19.33 -12.04
N LYS A 119 12.06 -20.27 -11.72
CA LYS A 119 11.94 -21.69 -12.09
C LYS A 119 10.71 -22.35 -11.47
N HIS A 120 10.24 -21.87 -10.32
CA HIS A 120 9.01 -22.36 -9.69
C HIS A 120 7.76 -22.15 -10.57
N TYR A 121 7.80 -21.22 -11.49
CA TYR A 121 6.69 -20.89 -12.39
C TYR A 121 6.93 -21.39 -13.83
N GLY A 122 7.82 -22.34 -14.02
CA GLY A 122 8.11 -22.88 -15.35
C GLY A 122 8.91 -21.96 -16.27
N LEU A 123 9.55 -20.93 -15.71
CA LEU A 123 10.44 -20.03 -16.44
C LEU A 123 11.87 -20.57 -16.33
N ALA A 124 12.57 -20.73 -17.46
CA ALA A 124 13.94 -21.21 -17.50
C ALA A 124 14.94 -20.06 -17.56
N ASP A 125 16.21 -20.35 -17.29
CA ASP A 125 17.29 -19.35 -17.43
C ASP A 125 17.43 -18.84 -18.88
N SER A 126 17.03 -19.64 -19.88
CA SER A 126 16.95 -19.23 -21.29
C SER A 126 15.88 -18.18 -21.56
N ASP A 127 14.91 -18.00 -20.66
CA ASP A 127 13.83 -17.02 -20.82
C ASP A 127 14.23 -15.62 -20.33
N MET A 128 15.41 -15.45 -19.73
CA MET A 128 15.86 -14.18 -19.14
C MET A 128 15.89 -13.02 -20.14
N GLU A 129 16.16 -13.29 -21.41
CA GLU A 129 16.16 -12.29 -22.48
C GLU A 129 14.81 -12.16 -23.20
N THR A 130 13.83 -13.00 -22.85
CA THR A 130 12.49 -12.95 -23.45
C THR A 130 11.68 -11.80 -22.82
N GLU A 131 10.95 -11.08 -23.67
CA GLU A 131 10.08 -9.99 -23.25
C GLU A 131 8.69 -10.48 -22.87
N PHE A 132 8.25 -10.05 -21.68
CA PHE A 132 6.93 -10.34 -21.13
C PHE A 132 6.17 -9.06 -20.81
N SER A 133 4.85 -9.15 -20.78
CA SER A 133 4.02 -8.07 -20.24
C SER A 133 4.22 -7.98 -18.72
N THR A 134 4.41 -6.77 -18.24
CA THR A 134 4.56 -6.48 -16.81
C THR A 134 3.25 -6.07 -16.13
N GLY A 135 2.16 -6.02 -16.90
CA GLY A 135 0.90 -5.47 -16.42
C GLY A 135 1.06 -4.02 -15.97
N ILE A 136 0.70 -3.75 -14.72
CA ILE A 136 0.73 -2.39 -14.13
C ILE A 136 2.14 -2.03 -13.62
N LEU A 137 3.05 -2.99 -13.49
CA LEU A 137 4.42 -2.74 -12.96
C LEU A 137 5.26 -1.89 -13.91
N GLY A 138 4.89 -1.02 -14.67
CA GLY A 138 5.65 -0.28 -15.68
C GLY A 138 7.17 -0.23 -15.42
N ILE A 139 7.97 -0.70 -16.37
CA ILE A 139 9.43 -0.64 -16.31
C ILE A 139 9.93 0.33 -17.37
N ASN A 140 10.64 1.37 -16.95
CA ASN A 140 11.10 2.45 -17.83
C ASN A 140 9.97 3.08 -18.66
N GLY A 141 8.76 3.18 -18.09
CA GLY A 141 7.58 3.72 -18.77
C GLY A 141 6.92 2.77 -19.76
N GLN A 142 7.38 1.52 -19.85
CA GLN A 142 6.83 0.48 -20.72
C GLN A 142 6.13 -0.61 -19.91
N ASN A 143 5.10 -1.21 -20.51
CA ASN A 143 4.36 -2.33 -19.92
C ASN A 143 4.90 -3.70 -20.38
N ARG A 144 6.06 -3.73 -21.05
CA ARG A 144 6.80 -4.94 -21.43
C ARG A 144 8.27 -4.77 -21.08
N ALA A 145 8.90 -5.86 -20.63
CA ALA A 145 10.32 -5.88 -20.34
C ALA A 145 10.87 -7.32 -20.39
N LYS A 146 12.17 -7.46 -20.48
CA LYS A 146 12.86 -8.75 -20.38
C LYS A 146 12.70 -9.31 -18.96
N LEU A 147 12.59 -10.64 -18.84
CA LEU A 147 12.43 -11.33 -17.55
C LEU A 147 13.50 -10.91 -16.53
N LYS A 148 14.75 -10.82 -16.94
CA LYS A 148 15.85 -10.37 -16.07
C LYS A 148 15.61 -8.97 -15.49
N ASP A 149 15.08 -8.04 -16.29
CA ASP A 149 14.82 -6.65 -15.88
C ASP A 149 13.61 -6.58 -14.96
N ILE A 150 12.60 -7.44 -15.19
CA ILE A 150 11.46 -7.61 -14.30
C ILE A 150 11.93 -8.07 -12.93
N ILE A 151 12.74 -9.13 -12.86
CA ILE A 151 13.27 -9.67 -11.61
C ILE A 151 14.15 -8.64 -10.90
N ALA A 152 15.05 -7.98 -11.60
CA ALA A 152 15.92 -6.96 -11.05
C ALA A 152 15.12 -5.79 -10.46
N THR A 153 14.07 -5.36 -11.15
CA THR A 153 13.16 -4.31 -10.69
C THR A 153 12.41 -4.74 -9.43
N LEU A 154 11.83 -5.93 -9.42
CA LEU A 154 11.09 -6.47 -8.28
C LEU A 154 11.98 -6.62 -7.05
N ARG A 155 13.19 -7.16 -7.22
CA ARG A 155 14.18 -7.27 -6.14
C ARG A 155 14.58 -5.89 -5.61
N GLY A 156 14.78 -4.92 -6.50
CA GLY A 156 15.11 -3.55 -6.11
C GLY A 156 14.00 -2.83 -5.34
N ILE A 157 12.74 -3.19 -5.57
CA ILE A 157 11.58 -2.62 -4.86
C ILE A 157 11.32 -3.35 -3.54
N TYR A 158 11.19 -4.69 -3.61
CA TYR A 158 10.62 -5.48 -2.50
C TYR A 158 11.66 -6.20 -1.63
N CYS A 159 12.92 -6.28 -2.08
CA CYS A 159 13.95 -7.06 -1.39
C CYS A 159 15.22 -6.23 -1.07
N SER A 160 15.11 -4.89 -1.03
CA SER A 160 16.23 -3.99 -0.70
C SER A 160 16.37 -3.79 0.82
N THR A 161 16.91 -2.67 1.24
CA THR A 161 17.00 -2.26 2.66
C THR A 161 15.68 -1.70 3.22
N VAL A 162 14.62 -1.73 2.43
CA VAL A 162 13.25 -1.37 2.82
C VAL A 162 12.31 -2.48 2.33
N ALA A 163 11.41 -2.91 3.18
CA ALA A 163 10.36 -3.86 2.85
C ALA A 163 8.97 -3.26 3.14
N VAL A 164 7.97 -3.69 2.39
CA VAL A 164 6.58 -3.25 2.58
C VAL A 164 5.66 -4.46 2.54
N GLU A 165 4.83 -4.60 3.56
CA GLU A 165 3.78 -5.60 3.66
C GLU A 165 2.41 -4.92 3.58
N TYR A 166 1.67 -5.14 2.50
CA TYR A 166 0.37 -4.50 2.25
C TYR A 166 -0.65 -5.41 1.56
N MET A 167 -0.20 -6.55 1.05
CA MET A 167 -1.05 -7.44 0.25
C MET A 167 -2.19 -8.09 1.04
N TYR A 168 -2.15 -8.07 2.38
CA TYR A 168 -3.21 -8.54 3.27
C TYR A 168 -4.39 -7.57 3.42
N MET A 169 -4.26 -6.34 2.93
CA MET A 169 -5.31 -5.33 3.03
C MET A 169 -6.55 -5.75 2.26
N ALA A 170 -7.70 -5.76 2.95
CA ALA A 170 -8.97 -6.17 2.35
C ALA A 170 -9.54 -5.13 1.38
N ASN A 171 -9.32 -3.83 1.66
CA ASN A 171 -9.76 -2.76 0.76
C ASN A 171 -8.88 -2.73 -0.49
N GLU A 172 -9.48 -2.96 -1.65
CA GLU A 172 -8.78 -3.03 -2.93
C GLU A 172 -8.23 -1.66 -3.36
N ASP A 173 -8.98 -0.59 -3.19
CA ASP A 173 -8.57 0.76 -3.59
C ASP A 173 -7.35 1.22 -2.79
N GLU A 174 -7.33 0.97 -1.48
CA GLU A 174 -6.19 1.29 -0.61
C GLU A 174 -4.96 0.45 -0.97
N ARG A 175 -5.15 -0.85 -1.22
CA ARG A 175 -4.09 -1.76 -1.65
C ARG A 175 -3.50 -1.34 -3.00
N GLU A 176 -4.35 -0.95 -3.96
CA GLU A 176 -3.91 -0.46 -5.26
C GLU A 176 -3.19 0.88 -5.16
N TRP A 177 -3.69 1.80 -4.34
CA TRP A 177 -3.04 3.08 -4.10
C TRP A 177 -1.62 2.89 -3.55
N LEU A 178 -1.45 2.01 -2.55
CA LEU A 178 -0.14 1.68 -2.00
C LEU A 178 0.77 1.04 -3.05
N ARG A 179 0.27 0.04 -3.77
CA ARG A 179 1.03 -0.61 -4.84
C ARG A 179 1.56 0.38 -5.86
N ASN A 180 0.68 1.23 -6.38
CA ASN A 180 1.05 2.24 -7.36
C ASN A 180 2.13 3.19 -6.83
N ARG A 181 1.99 3.64 -5.58
CA ARG A 181 2.96 4.52 -4.94
C ARG A 181 4.32 3.83 -4.72
N ILE A 182 4.32 2.60 -4.24
CA ILE A 182 5.52 1.78 -4.01
C ILE A 182 6.26 1.54 -5.34
N GLU A 183 5.55 1.05 -6.35
CA GLU A 183 6.13 0.66 -7.62
C GLU A 183 6.57 1.85 -8.47
N THR A 184 5.87 2.97 -8.41
CA THR A 184 6.26 4.22 -9.09
C THR A 184 7.50 4.86 -8.45
N SER A 185 7.51 4.95 -7.12
CA SER A 185 8.65 5.55 -6.39
C SER A 185 9.87 4.63 -6.31
N ARG A 186 9.69 3.34 -6.59
CA ARG A 186 10.71 2.29 -6.42
C ARG A 186 11.27 2.23 -4.99
N LEU A 187 10.55 2.77 -4.01
CA LEU A 187 11.02 2.99 -2.63
C LEU A 187 12.37 3.72 -2.55
N LYS A 188 12.69 4.52 -3.57
CA LYS A 188 13.90 5.35 -3.65
C LYS A 188 13.50 6.81 -3.62
N PRO A 189 13.36 7.41 -2.42
CA PRO A 189 13.01 8.81 -2.31
C PRO A 189 14.13 9.70 -2.88
N THR A 190 13.74 10.70 -3.63
CA THR A 190 14.65 11.74 -4.09
C THR A 190 14.53 12.94 -3.16
N TYR A 191 15.59 13.22 -2.42
CA TYR A 191 15.68 14.39 -1.55
C TYR A 191 16.44 15.51 -2.21
N THR A 192 15.96 16.75 -2.06
CA THR A 192 16.74 17.95 -2.41
C THR A 192 17.96 18.11 -1.50
N ALA A 193 18.90 18.93 -1.91
CA ALA A 193 20.08 19.23 -1.08
C ALA A 193 19.69 19.86 0.27
N GLU A 194 18.63 20.65 0.30
CA GLU A 194 18.10 21.26 1.51
C GLU A 194 17.49 20.21 2.45
N GLN A 195 16.65 19.32 1.93
CA GLN A 195 16.09 18.22 2.70
C GLN A 195 17.17 17.30 3.29
N LYS A 196 18.21 17.00 2.51
CA LYS A 196 19.35 16.20 3.02
C LYS A 196 20.10 16.90 4.14
N ARG A 197 20.31 18.22 4.04
CA ARG A 197 20.94 19.00 5.12
C ARG A 197 20.06 19.01 6.36
N HIS A 198 18.76 19.19 6.21
CA HIS A 198 17.82 19.16 7.32
C HIS A 198 17.80 17.81 8.03
N ILE A 199 17.77 16.70 7.28
CA ILE A 199 17.88 15.35 7.86
C ILE A 199 19.20 15.20 8.63
N LEU A 200 20.33 15.63 8.06
CA LEU A 200 21.64 15.59 8.70
C LEU A 200 21.65 16.43 10.00
N GLU A 201 21.07 17.62 9.98
CA GLU A 201 20.93 18.47 11.16
C GLU A 201 20.15 17.78 12.28
N ARG A 202 19.03 17.14 11.95
CA ARG A 202 18.22 16.39 12.93
C ARG A 202 18.98 15.20 13.50
N LEU A 203 19.69 14.45 12.67
CA LEU A 203 20.54 13.34 13.12
C LEU A 203 21.68 13.82 14.02
N THR A 204 22.35 14.90 13.64
CA THR A 204 23.45 15.50 14.44
C THR A 204 22.94 16.00 15.79
N ALA A 205 21.75 16.58 15.83
CA ALA A 205 21.14 17.04 17.08
C ALA A 205 20.78 15.86 18.00
N ALA A 206 20.26 14.76 17.43
CA ALA A 206 19.95 13.55 18.20
C ALA A 206 21.22 12.94 18.82
N GLU A 207 22.24 12.66 18.00
CA GLU A 207 23.49 12.09 18.45
C GLU A 207 24.24 13.02 19.42
N GLY A 208 24.26 14.31 19.13
CA GLY A 208 24.94 15.31 19.96
C GLY A 208 24.39 15.38 21.39
N LEU A 209 23.06 15.29 21.54
CA LEU A 209 22.42 15.23 22.85
C LEU A 209 22.81 13.96 23.61
N GLU A 210 22.74 12.79 22.97
CA GLU A 210 23.06 11.51 23.61
C GLU A 210 24.56 11.45 24.04
N ARG A 211 25.47 11.91 23.18
CA ARG A 211 26.90 12.01 23.52
C ARG A 211 27.15 12.98 24.68
N TYR A 212 26.50 14.12 24.70
CA TYR A 212 26.60 15.08 25.80
C TYR A 212 26.14 14.45 27.12
N LEU A 213 24.95 13.83 27.13
CA LEU A 213 24.40 13.17 28.31
C LEU A 213 25.28 12.03 28.78
N HIS A 214 25.89 11.26 27.87
CA HIS A 214 26.79 10.17 28.18
C HIS A 214 28.04 10.68 28.90
N THR A 215 28.64 11.74 28.39
CA THR A 215 29.88 12.31 28.94
C THR A 215 29.66 13.04 30.25
N LYS A 216 28.60 13.86 30.31
CA LYS A 216 28.37 14.75 31.43
C LYS A 216 27.75 14.04 32.63
N TYR A 217 26.86 13.09 32.40
CA TYR A 217 26.07 12.40 33.41
C TYR A 217 26.35 10.88 33.41
N MET A 218 27.63 10.53 33.47
CA MET A 218 28.11 9.15 33.46
C MET A 218 27.45 8.33 34.58
N GLY A 219 26.95 7.13 34.23
CA GLY A 219 26.32 6.22 35.18
C GLY A 219 24.86 6.54 35.52
N GLN A 220 24.34 7.68 35.11
CA GLN A 220 22.90 7.98 35.28
C GLN A 220 22.07 7.27 34.25
N LYS A 221 20.94 6.69 34.67
CA LYS A 221 19.97 6.01 33.80
C LYS A 221 19.29 7.00 32.88
N ARG A 222 19.37 6.78 31.57
CA ARG A 222 18.76 7.66 30.55
C ARG A 222 17.98 6.97 29.46
N PHE A 223 18.11 5.65 29.28
CA PHE A 223 17.53 4.90 28.18
C PHE A 223 17.83 5.55 26.82
N SER A 224 19.10 5.58 26.46
CA SER A 224 19.59 6.20 25.22
C SER A 224 18.85 5.71 23.99
N GLY A 225 18.65 6.63 23.02
CA GLY A 225 18.11 6.34 21.69
C GLY A 225 19.17 5.95 20.67
N GLU A 226 20.45 5.86 21.07
CA GLU A 226 21.56 5.53 20.16
C GLU A 226 21.31 4.24 19.39
N GLY A 227 21.58 4.28 18.08
CA GLY A 227 21.21 3.24 17.10
C GLY A 227 19.83 3.39 16.49
N GLY A 228 18.92 4.13 17.13
CA GLY A 228 17.61 4.51 16.63
C GLY A 228 17.47 6.02 16.38
N ASP A 229 18.56 6.73 16.19
CA ASP A 229 18.61 8.20 16.05
C ASP A 229 17.74 8.74 14.90
N THR A 230 17.50 7.90 13.89
CA THR A 230 16.61 8.21 12.78
C THR A 230 15.17 8.50 13.19
N ILE A 231 14.74 8.12 14.40
CA ILE A 231 13.40 8.45 14.91
C ILE A 231 13.16 9.97 14.96
N ILE A 232 14.20 10.76 15.18
CA ILE A 232 14.07 12.23 15.25
C ILE A 232 13.70 12.82 13.90
N PRO A 233 14.46 12.61 12.79
CA PRO A 233 14.02 13.09 11.48
C PRO A 233 12.74 12.40 10.98
N VAL A 234 12.43 11.16 11.38
CA VAL A 234 11.16 10.50 11.04
C VAL A 234 9.98 11.22 11.67
N LEU A 235 10.04 11.52 12.98
CA LEU A 235 8.98 12.27 13.66
C LEU A 235 8.84 13.67 13.09
N ASP A 236 9.94 14.37 12.85
CA ASP A 236 9.93 15.70 12.26
C ASP A 236 9.21 15.66 10.89
N HIS A 237 9.62 14.80 9.99
CA HIS A 237 9.00 14.67 8.66
C HIS A 237 7.53 14.25 8.74
N LEU A 238 7.20 13.32 9.63
CA LEU A 238 5.82 12.84 9.83
C LEU A 238 4.90 13.95 10.30
N LEU A 239 5.32 14.74 11.30
CA LEU A 239 4.54 15.85 11.85
C LEU A 239 4.37 16.97 10.81
N GLN A 240 5.44 17.34 10.08
CA GLN A 240 5.34 18.33 8.98
C GLN A 240 4.37 17.85 7.90
N ARG A 241 4.41 16.58 7.54
CA ARG A 241 3.53 15.98 6.55
C ARG A 241 2.08 15.89 7.02
N ALA A 242 1.86 15.52 8.29
CA ALA A 242 0.56 15.47 8.91
C ALA A 242 -0.10 16.87 8.93
N GLY A 243 0.65 17.90 9.34
CA GLY A 243 0.16 19.28 9.30
C GLY A 243 -0.20 19.75 7.90
N ALA A 244 0.66 19.47 6.91
CA ALA A 244 0.36 19.74 5.50
C ALA A 244 -0.92 19.05 4.99
N SER A 245 -1.33 17.96 5.64
CA SER A 245 -2.55 17.20 5.35
C SER A 245 -3.77 17.65 6.18
N GLY A 246 -3.63 18.69 7.02
CA GLY A 246 -4.72 19.28 7.81
C GLY A 246 -4.82 18.79 9.25
N VAL A 247 -3.87 17.97 9.73
CA VAL A 247 -3.81 17.58 11.15
C VAL A 247 -3.43 18.81 11.99
N GLN A 248 -4.19 19.08 13.04
CA GLN A 248 -4.03 20.24 13.92
C GLN A 248 -3.56 19.86 15.34
N GLU A 249 -3.81 18.62 15.75
CA GLU A 249 -3.32 18.09 17.02
C GLU A 249 -2.72 16.69 16.83
N THR A 250 -1.59 16.43 17.52
CA THR A 250 -0.99 15.09 17.56
C THR A 250 -0.73 14.68 19.00
N VAL A 251 -1.12 13.46 19.36
CA VAL A 251 -0.82 12.86 20.66
C VAL A 251 0.16 11.72 20.45
N ILE A 252 1.32 11.80 21.12
CA ILE A 252 2.39 10.79 21.00
C ILE A 252 2.49 10.02 22.32
N GLY A 253 2.51 8.69 22.23
CA GLY A 253 2.88 7.81 23.32
C GLY A 253 4.14 7.06 22.99
N MET A 254 5.01 6.86 23.98
CA MET A 254 6.23 6.11 23.76
C MET A 254 6.79 5.55 25.06
N ALA A 255 7.56 4.47 24.93
CA ALA A 255 8.38 3.91 26.01
C ALA A 255 9.56 4.84 26.39
N HIS A 256 10.43 4.36 27.25
CA HIS A 256 11.54 5.16 27.81
C HIS A 256 12.66 5.42 26.79
N ARG A 257 12.98 4.43 25.94
CA ARG A 257 14.13 4.49 25.03
C ARG A 257 13.99 5.63 24.01
N GLY A 258 15.01 6.51 23.98
CA GLY A 258 15.04 7.68 23.12
C GLY A 258 14.11 8.83 23.56
N ARG A 259 13.35 8.67 24.66
CA ARG A 259 12.35 9.67 25.09
C ARG A 259 12.95 11.04 25.39
N LEU A 260 14.13 11.10 26.01
CA LEU A 260 14.81 12.36 26.28
C LEU A 260 15.21 13.09 25.00
N GLY A 261 15.66 12.34 23.99
CA GLY A 261 15.94 12.86 22.65
C GLY A 261 14.68 13.43 21.99
N VAL A 262 13.56 12.74 22.08
CA VAL A 262 12.27 13.19 21.55
C VAL A 262 11.78 14.44 22.28
N LEU A 263 11.86 14.50 23.62
CA LEU A 263 11.50 15.69 24.40
C LEU A 263 12.24 16.95 23.93
N VAL A 264 13.55 16.83 23.70
CA VAL A 264 14.36 17.98 23.28
C VAL A 264 14.21 18.28 21.80
N ASN A 265 14.38 17.29 20.93
CA ASN A 265 14.51 17.52 19.49
C ASN A 265 13.16 17.61 18.75
N THR A 266 12.11 16.97 19.28
CA THR A 266 10.77 17.01 18.64
C THR A 266 9.83 17.99 19.33
N PHE A 267 9.83 17.99 20.68
CA PHE A 267 8.93 18.84 21.47
C PHE A 267 9.53 20.20 21.85
N GLY A 268 10.82 20.38 21.64
CA GLY A 268 11.48 21.66 21.96
C GLY A 268 11.69 21.91 23.45
N LYS A 269 11.66 20.87 24.32
CA LYS A 269 12.04 21.01 25.71
C LYS A 269 13.45 21.55 25.79
N LEU A 270 13.65 22.62 26.55
CA LEU A 270 14.97 23.24 26.67
C LEU A 270 15.98 22.29 27.31
N PRO A 271 17.16 22.08 26.72
CA PRO A 271 18.20 21.22 27.29
C PRO A 271 18.57 21.60 28.73
N LYS A 272 18.58 22.89 29.07
CA LYS A 272 18.86 23.36 30.43
C LYS A 272 17.90 22.80 31.47
N ASP A 273 16.60 22.67 31.11
CA ASP A 273 15.58 22.15 32.02
C ASP A 273 15.75 20.63 32.20
N LEU A 274 16.10 19.92 31.13
CA LEU A 274 16.46 18.52 31.20
C LEU A 274 17.73 18.30 32.06
N PHE A 275 18.77 19.12 31.89
CA PHE A 275 20.00 19.02 32.65
C PHE A 275 19.79 19.30 34.13
N ALA A 276 18.94 20.25 34.49
CA ALA A 276 18.56 20.50 35.88
C ALA A 276 17.93 19.25 36.52
N GLU A 277 17.16 18.47 35.78
CA GLU A 277 16.61 17.19 36.24
C GLU A 277 17.73 16.14 36.51
N PHE A 278 18.76 16.09 35.67
CA PHE A 278 19.95 15.23 35.92
C PHE A 278 20.75 15.66 37.15
N GLU A 279 20.75 16.95 37.45
CA GLU A 279 21.47 17.52 38.59
C GLU A 279 20.65 17.49 39.89
N GLY A 280 19.45 16.94 39.88
CA GLY A 280 18.57 16.86 41.05
C GLY A 280 18.01 18.20 41.49
N LYS A 281 18.05 19.20 40.60
CA LYS A 281 17.50 20.54 40.85
C LYS A 281 16.01 20.55 40.48
N TYR A 282 15.16 20.03 41.36
CA TYR A 282 13.71 20.03 41.19
C TYR A 282 13.08 21.19 41.96
N ASP A 283 12.06 21.76 41.41
CA ASP A 283 11.10 22.54 42.20
C ASP A 283 10.27 21.56 43.03
N THR A 284 10.66 21.39 44.27
CA THR A 284 10.04 20.43 45.20
C THR A 284 8.60 20.79 45.56
N ALA A 285 8.16 22.03 45.27
CA ALA A 285 6.80 22.47 45.51
C ALA A 285 5.79 21.96 44.44
N LEU A 286 6.24 21.64 43.26
CA LEU A 286 5.43 21.23 42.11
C LEU A 286 5.68 19.82 41.60
N SER A 287 6.67 19.13 42.12
CA SER A 287 7.12 17.83 41.57
C SER A 287 6.59 16.66 42.40
N ALA A 288 5.78 15.84 41.79
CA ALA A 288 5.33 14.55 42.33
C ALA A 288 6.41 13.47 42.41
N GLY A 289 7.69 13.84 42.33
CA GLY A 289 8.82 12.89 42.51
C GLY A 289 9.01 11.83 41.41
N ASP A 290 8.35 11.99 40.26
CA ASP A 290 8.48 11.01 39.17
C ASP A 290 9.80 11.20 38.40
N VAL A 291 10.26 10.10 37.77
CA VAL A 291 11.54 10.05 37.06
C VAL A 291 11.48 10.80 35.73
N LYS A 292 12.61 11.38 35.32
CA LYS A 292 12.71 12.23 34.13
C LYS A 292 12.22 11.59 32.83
N TYR A 293 12.31 10.29 32.69
CA TYR A 293 11.91 9.54 31.48
C TYR A 293 10.41 9.09 31.51
N HIS A 294 9.63 9.49 32.51
CA HIS A 294 8.18 9.33 32.52
C HIS A 294 7.44 10.62 32.15
N LYS A 295 8.11 11.77 32.21
CA LYS A 295 7.48 13.07 32.00
C LYS A 295 6.91 13.25 30.61
N GLY A 296 5.73 13.84 30.56
CA GLY A 296 5.09 14.33 29.34
C GLY A 296 5.52 15.75 29.01
N PHE A 297 5.11 16.23 27.85
CA PHE A 297 5.35 17.59 27.39
C PHE A 297 4.32 17.97 26.33
N SER A 298 4.03 19.27 26.21
CA SER A 298 3.19 19.82 25.14
C SER A 298 3.82 21.06 24.59
N SER A 299 3.73 21.24 23.28
CA SER A 299 4.18 22.45 22.59
C SER A 299 3.42 22.64 21.27
N ASP A 300 3.54 23.82 20.71
CA ASP A 300 3.06 24.11 19.36
C ASP A 300 4.23 24.14 18.40
N ILE A 301 4.05 23.52 17.24
CA ILE A 301 5.01 23.55 16.14
C ILE A 301 4.40 24.21 14.91
N THR A 302 5.24 24.79 14.07
CA THR A 302 4.82 25.31 12.77
C THR A 302 4.93 24.24 11.71
N THR A 303 3.87 24.05 10.94
CA THR A 303 3.84 23.13 9.80
C THR A 303 3.40 23.86 8.52
N PRO A 304 3.56 23.28 7.33
CA PRO A 304 3.04 23.88 6.10
C PRO A 304 1.52 24.11 6.10
N GLY A 305 0.78 23.36 6.91
CA GLY A 305 -0.68 23.54 7.09
C GLY A 305 -1.07 24.51 8.19
N GLY A 306 -0.09 25.13 8.86
CA GLY A 306 -0.30 26.04 10.00
C GLY A 306 0.21 25.48 11.32
N PRO A 307 -0.14 26.12 12.45
CA PRO A 307 0.27 25.65 13.76
C PRO A 307 -0.37 24.29 14.09
N MET A 308 0.42 23.42 14.71
CA MET A 308 -0.03 22.12 15.20
C MET A 308 0.34 21.98 16.67
N HIS A 309 -0.62 21.60 17.50
CA HIS A 309 -0.36 21.24 18.89
C HIS A 309 0.11 19.81 19.01
N ILE A 310 1.27 19.59 19.61
CA ILE A 310 1.82 18.24 19.85
C ILE A 310 1.88 17.95 21.34
N THR A 311 1.49 16.76 21.74
CA THR A 311 1.47 16.32 23.14
C THR A 311 2.18 14.98 23.27
N LEU A 312 3.20 14.91 24.14
CA LEU A 312 3.77 13.65 24.59
C LEU A 312 3.07 13.23 25.89
N ALA A 313 2.36 12.11 25.84
CA ALA A 313 1.67 11.59 27.02
C ALA A 313 2.65 11.21 28.12
N PHE A 314 2.25 11.31 29.38
CA PHE A 314 3.00 10.72 30.49
C PHE A 314 3.10 9.21 30.32
N ASN A 315 4.20 8.62 30.76
CA ASN A 315 4.46 7.20 30.59
C ASN A 315 4.88 6.60 31.95
N PRO A 316 4.24 5.53 32.42
CA PRO A 316 4.71 4.82 33.60
C PRO A 316 5.79 3.80 33.25
N SER A 317 6.32 3.08 34.25
CA SER A 317 7.28 2.00 34.04
C SER A 317 6.69 0.76 33.34
N HIS A 318 5.36 0.62 33.33
CA HIS A 318 4.67 -0.46 32.65
C HIS A 318 4.66 -0.19 31.13
N LEU A 319 5.42 -0.98 30.38
CA LEU A 319 5.52 -0.83 28.93
C LEU A 319 4.15 -1.05 28.25
N GLU A 320 3.88 -0.30 27.19
CA GLU A 320 2.70 -0.37 26.33
C GLU A 320 1.38 0.15 26.97
N ILE A 321 1.30 0.35 28.30
CA ILE A 321 0.05 0.79 28.95
C ILE A 321 -0.35 2.23 28.57
N VAL A 322 0.56 3.01 28.02
CA VAL A 322 0.27 4.34 27.48
C VAL A 322 -0.58 4.30 26.20
N ASN A 323 -0.61 3.17 25.50
CA ASN A 323 -1.27 3.03 24.20
C ASN A 323 -2.77 3.30 24.27
N PRO A 324 -3.56 2.64 25.12
CA PRO A 324 -4.98 2.95 25.26
C PRO A 324 -5.23 4.38 25.77
N VAL A 325 -4.32 4.93 26.56
CA VAL A 325 -4.41 6.33 27.02
C VAL A 325 -4.29 7.31 25.86
N VAL A 326 -3.34 7.08 24.94
CA VAL A 326 -3.14 7.91 23.74
C VAL A 326 -4.34 7.84 22.83
N VAL A 327 -4.81 6.64 22.47
CA VAL A 327 -5.95 6.51 21.55
C VAL A 327 -7.22 7.06 22.15
N GLY A 328 -7.44 6.93 23.47
CA GLY A 328 -8.54 7.56 24.19
C GLY A 328 -8.43 9.10 24.20
N SER A 329 -7.23 9.64 24.38
CA SER A 329 -6.96 11.09 24.31
C SER A 329 -7.22 11.63 22.90
N VAL A 330 -6.80 10.93 21.85
CA VAL A 330 -7.10 11.27 20.46
C VAL A 330 -8.61 11.32 20.25
N ARG A 331 -9.33 10.28 20.66
CA ARG A 331 -10.79 10.23 20.54
C ARG A 331 -11.49 11.37 21.26
N ALA A 332 -11.05 11.70 22.47
CA ALA A 332 -11.60 12.83 23.24
C ALA A 332 -11.37 14.18 22.53
N ARG A 333 -10.19 14.38 21.93
CA ARG A 333 -9.85 15.59 21.17
C ARG A 333 -10.67 15.68 19.88
N GLN A 334 -10.81 14.58 19.12
CA GLN A 334 -11.69 14.50 17.97
C GLN A 334 -13.14 14.89 18.34
N HIS A 335 -13.65 14.33 19.44
CA HIS A 335 -15.00 14.65 19.92
C HIS A 335 -15.15 16.14 20.26
N ARG A 336 -14.21 16.70 21.01
CA ARG A 336 -14.21 18.13 21.39
C ARG A 336 -14.17 19.07 20.18
N ARG A 337 -13.44 18.68 19.13
CA ARG A 337 -13.31 19.45 17.88
C ARG A 337 -14.48 19.24 16.91
N GLY A 338 -15.30 18.25 17.13
CA GLY A 338 -16.32 17.84 16.17
C GLY A 338 -15.74 17.13 14.94
N ASP A 339 -14.52 16.65 15.03
CA ASP A 339 -13.81 15.91 13.96
C ASP A 339 -14.36 14.48 13.82
N LYS A 340 -15.53 14.38 13.19
CA LYS A 340 -16.21 13.11 12.95
C LYS A 340 -15.45 12.21 11.96
N ALA A 341 -14.66 12.81 11.08
CA ALA A 341 -13.91 12.12 10.05
C ALA A 341 -12.54 11.62 10.54
N GLY A 342 -12.10 12.03 11.74
CA GLY A 342 -10.81 11.66 12.32
C GLY A 342 -9.62 12.20 11.52
N LYS A 343 -9.74 13.38 10.92
CA LYS A 343 -8.72 13.98 10.04
C LYS A 343 -7.86 15.06 10.70
N GLU A 344 -8.30 15.59 11.83
CA GLU A 344 -7.66 16.74 12.49
C GLU A 344 -6.78 16.33 13.67
N VAL A 345 -6.98 15.14 14.23
CA VAL A 345 -6.22 14.66 15.39
C VAL A 345 -5.57 13.32 15.10
N LEU A 346 -4.25 13.25 15.24
CA LEU A 346 -3.44 12.07 14.95
C LEU A 346 -2.87 11.44 16.22
N GLY A 347 -2.95 10.11 16.33
CA GLY A 347 -2.24 9.32 17.34
C GLY A 347 -0.96 8.71 16.76
N ILE A 348 0.14 8.80 17.50
CA ILE A 348 1.41 8.13 17.17
C ILE A 348 1.89 7.37 18.39
N LEU A 349 2.22 6.10 18.21
CA LEU A 349 2.75 5.23 19.26
C LEU A 349 4.11 4.68 18.86
N LEU A 350 5.11 4.90 19.73
CA LEU A 350 6.45 4.39 19.54
C LEU A 350 6.70 3.23 20.50
N HIS A 351 7.08 2.09 19.95
CA HIS A 351 7.21 0.83 20.66
C HIS A 351 8.65 0.31 20.65
N GLY A 352 8.99 -0.53 21.62
CA GLY A 352 10.06 -1.51 21.51
C GLY A 352 9.51 -2.81 20.91
N ASP A 353 10.33 -3.53 20.15
CA ASP A 353 9.94 -4.75 19.43
C ASP A 353 9.40 -5.87 20.34
N ALA A 354 10.11 -6.22 21.39
CA ALA A 354 9.69 -7.26 22.32
C ALA A 354 8.41 -6.88 23.08
N ALA A 355 8.24 -5.61 23.45
CA ALA A 355 7.07 -5.16 24.19
C ALA A 355 5.82 -5.13 23.31
N VAL A 356 5.91 -4.62 22.07
CA VAL A 356 4.74 -4.58 21.17
C VAL A 356 4.26 -5.97 20.79
N ALA A 357 5.18 -6.93 20.62
CA ALA A 357 4.84 -8.31 20.30
C ALA A 357 4.31 -9.10 21.51
N GLY A 358 4.85 -8.83 22.72
CA GLY A 358 4.62 -9.68 23.87
C GLY A 358 3.50 -9.25 24.83
N GLN A 359 2.93 -8.03 24.65
CA GLN A 359 1.94 -7.51 25.59
C GLN A 359 0.54 -7.43 25.01
N GLY A 360 -0.42 -8.14 25.63
CA GLY A 360 -1.81 -8.23 25.16
C GLY A 360 -2.54 -6.89 25.08
N VAL A 361 -2.13 -5.87 25.84
CA VAL A 361 -2.70 -4.52 25.79
C VAL A 361 -2.61 -3.90 24.39
N ASN A 362 -1.65 -4.32 23.56
CA ASN A 362 -1.53 -3.85 22.19
C ASN A 362 -2.68 -4.35 21.32
N GLN A 363 -3.01 -5.64 21.41
CA GLN A 363 -4.13 -6.23 20.69
C GLN A 363 -5.47 -5.64 21.18
N GLU A 364 -5.61 -5.39 22.49
CA GLU A 364 -6.78 -4.70 23.05
C GLU A 364 -6.89 -3.27 22.52
N THR A 365 -5.79 -2.53 22.46
CA THR A 365 -5.74 -1.18 21.88
C THR A 365 -6.12 -1.18 20.40
N LEU A 366 -5.61 -2.13 19.62
CA LEU A 366 -6.00 -2.29 18.21
C LEU A 366 -7.49 -2.62 18.08
N GLY A 367 -8.05 -3.45 18.99
CA GLY A 367 -9.47 -3.74 19.06
C GLY A 367 -10.35 -2.51 19.26
N LEU A 368 -9.86 -1.49 19.99
CA LEU A 368 -10.58 -0.22 20.19
C LEU A 368 -10.74 0.59 18.89
N SER A 369 -9.90 0.40 17.89
CA SER A 369 -9.88 1.23 16.68
C SER A 369 -11.20 1.22 15.91
N GLN A 370 -11.91 0.08 15.90
CA GLN A 370 -13.14 -0.13 15.15
C GLN A 370 -14.33 -0.51 16.03
N THR A 371 -14.26 -0.29 17.33
CA THR A 371 -15.37 -0.59 18.24
C THR A 371 -16.56 0.31 17.96
N ARG A 372 -17.75 -0.26 17.85
CA ARG A 372 -18.94 0.38 17.28
C ARG A 372 -19.32 1.73 17.91
N HIS A 373 -19.23 1.91 19.20
CA HIS A 373 -19.72 3.12 19.90
C HIS A 373 -18.60 4.06 20.38
N TYR A 374 -17.41 3.55 20.58
CA TYR A 374 -16.27 4.30 21.10
C TYR A 374 -14.98 4.04 20.30
N GLY A 375 -15.12 3.70 19.02
CA GLY A 375 -13.98 3.49 18.15
C GLY A 375 -13.02 4.67 18.14
N THR A 376 -11.74 4.37 18.27
CA THR A 376 -10.67 5.39 18.36
C THR A 376 -10.07 5.73 17.00
N GLY A 377 -10.42 5.00 15.95
CA GLY A 377 -9.85 5.17 14.60
C GLY A 377 -8.44 4.64 14.47
N GLY A 378 -7.76 5.05 13.41
CA GLY A 378 -6.39 4.63 13.11
C GLY A 378 -5.34 5.33 13.95
N THR A 379 -4.21 4.66 14.13
CA THR A 379 -3.03 5.16 14.85
C THR A 379 -1.79 4.78 14.06
N ILE A 380 -0.77 5.63 14.04
CA ILE A 380 0.53 5.29 13.45
C ILE A 380 1.37 4.63 14.53
N HIS A 381 1.82 3.43 14.25
CA HIS A 381 2.72 2.68 15.12
C HIS A 381 4.14 2.68 14.53
N VAL A 382 5.11 3.05 15.35
CA VAL A 382 6.53 3.02 14.99
C VAL A 382 7.24 2.08 15.95
N VAL A 383 7.86 1.03 15.43
CA VAL A 383 8.58 0.05 16.23
C VAL A 383 10.08 0.27 16.09
N ILE A 384 10.78 0.51 17.19
CA ILE A 384 12.24 0.57 17.22
C ILE A 384 12.72 -0.83 17.59
N ASN A 385 13.16 -1.57 16.57
CA ASN A 385 13.56 -2.96 16.71
C ASN A 385 15.09 -3.06 16.94
N ASN A 386 15.49 -3.30 18.18
CA ASN A 386 16.88 -3.60 18.53
C ASN A 386 17.14 -5.11 18.63
N GLN A 387 16.17 -5.94 18.32
CA GLN A 387 16.23 -7.42 18.37
C GLN A 387 16.56 -8.00 19.74
N ILE A 388 16.33 -7.25 20.83
CA ILE A 388 16.61 -7.67 22.19
C ILE A 388 15.37 -7.49 23.07
N GLY A 389 14.83 -8.58 23.58
CA GLY A 389 13.80 -8.57 24.62
C GLY A 389 14.42 -8.62 26.02
N PHE A 390 13.91 -7.81 26.96
CA PHE A 390 14.45 -7.74 28.32
C PHE A 390 14.44 -9.08 29.06
N THR A 391 13.40 -9.88 28.83
CA THR A 391 13.23 -11.20 29.47
C THR A 391 13.25 -12.35 28.46
N THR A 392 13.67 -12.10 27.24
CA THR A 392 13.71 -13.07 26.16
C THR A 392 15.13 -13.46 25.89
N SER A 393 15.45 -14.76 25.99
CA SER A 393 16.76 -15.28 25.59
C SER A 393 16.86 -15.27 24.06
N ASP A 394 18.07 -15.08 23.58
CA ASP A 394 18.43 -15.26 22.18
C ASP A 394 18.43 -16.76 21.86
N PRO A 395 17.85 -17.22 20.73
CA PRO A 395 17.90 -18.62 20.32
C PRO A 395 19.32 -19.07 19.97
#